data_8808c950277caba5a1af467ac3a54d34
#
_entry.id   8808c950277caba5a1af467ac3a54d34
#
_cell.length_a   1.000
_cell.length_b   1.000
_cell.length_c   1.000
_cell.angle_alpha   90.00
_cell.angle_beta   90.00
_cell.angle_gamma   90.00
#
_symmetry.space_group_name_H-M   'P 1'
#
loop_
_entity.id
_entity.type
_entity.pdbx_description
1 polymer ?
#
loop_
_entity_poly.entity_id
_entity_poly.type
_entity_poly.pdbx_seq_one_letter_code
_entity_poly.pdbx_strand_id
1 'polypeptide(L)'
;MTQSHPRRILLAATGLFPQIVTETLYALAVQPGAAGQAFLPTEIHLITTAEGARLARTALLHPDGGQFHALLANYPQLGHPVFDDAHIHQIHNAQGQPLPDIRTPEENACAADAITTLMAQLTHDPQAALHVSIAGGRKTMGFYLGYAFSLFARPQDELSHV
;
A
#
# COMPACT_ATOMS: atom_id res chain seq x y z
N MET A 1 -8.09 -15.04 -10.96
CA MET A 1 -7.75 -14.25 -12.15
C MET A 1 -6.61 -13.25 -11.94
N THR A 2 -6.54 -12.60 -10.78
CA THR A 2 -5.44 -11.67 -10.45
C THR A 2 -4.05 -12.30 -10.53
N GLN A 3 -3.90 -13.56 -10.18
CA GLN A 3 -2.62 -14.28 -10.26
C GLN A 3 -2.10 -14.53 -11.68
N SER A 4 -2.92 -14.32 -12.70
CA SER A 4 -2.51 -14.47 -14.09
C SER A 4 -1.68 -13.29 -14.61
N HIS A 5 -1.67 -12.17 -13.87
CA HIS A 5 -0.91 -10.98 -14.27
C HIS A 5 0.55 -11.10 -13.80
N PRO A 6 1.53 -10.80 -14.67
CA PRO A 6 2.94 -10.91 -14.30
C PRO A 6 3.35 -9.90 -13.24
N ARG A 7 2.68 -8.75 -13.19
CA ARG A 7 2.88 -7.71 -12.18
C ARG A 7 1.66 -7.63 -11.27
N ARG A 8 1.87 -7.83 -9.98
CA ARG A 8 0.80 -7.80 -8.98
C ARG A 8 1.19 -6.83 -7.88
N ILE A 9 0.44 -5.77 -7.75
CA ILE A 9 0.76 -4.63 -6.90
C ILE A 9 -0.16 -4.64 -5.68
N LEU A 10 0.43 -4.61 -4.48
CA LEU A 10 -0.31 -4.28 -3.26
C LEU A 10 -0.09 -2.79 -2.95
N LEU A 11 -1.16 -2.01 -2.91
CA LEU A 11 -1.14 -0.62 -2.46
C LEU A 11 -1.81 -0.53 -1.09
N ALA A 12 -1.09 -0.01 -0.12
CA ALA A 12 -1.59 0.24 1.24
C ALA A 12 -1.31 1.68 1.67
N ALA A 13 -2.11 2.18 2.61
CA ALA A 13 -1.84 3.43 3.31
C ALA A 13 -1.49 3.15 4.76
N THR A 14 -0.59 3.94 5.33
CA THR A 14 -0.33 3.91 6.78
C THR A 14 -0.27 5.31 7.36
N GLY A 15 -0.54 5.38 8.66
CA GLY A 15 -0.19 6.52 9.50
C GLY A 15 0.93 6.13 10.45
N LEU A 16 0.63 6.10 11.76
CA LEU A 16 1.61 5.81 12.80
C LEU A 16 1.83 4.30 13.07
N PHE A 17 1.09 3.43 12.40
CA PHE A 17 1.11 1.98 12.64
C PHE A 17 1.51 1.23 11.37
N PRO A 18 2.81 1.14 11.06
CA PRO A 18 3.31 0.54 9.82
C PRO A 18 3.07 -0.99 9.75
N GLN A 19 2.89 -1.66 10.87
CA GLN A 19 2.63 -3.10 10.92
C GLN A 19 1.41 -3.54 10.10
N ILE A 20 0.48 -2.63 9.81
CA ILE A 20 -0.68 -2.94 8.97
C ILE A 20 -0.28 -3.46 7.59
N VAL A 21 0.90 -3.10 7.09
CA VAL A 21 1.42 -3.58 5.80
C VAL A 21 1.69 -5.08 5.86
N THR A 22 2.39 -5.52 6.90
CA THR A 22 2.70 -6.96 7.08
C THR A 22 1.49 -7.77 7.48
N GLU A 23 0.59 -7.21 8.28
CA GLU A 23 -0.70 -7.83 8.61
C GLU A 23 -1.56 -8.02 7.36
N THR A 24 -1.66 -7.00 6.51
CA THR A 24 -2.38 -7.08 5.24
C THR A 24 -1.76 -8.12 4.31
N LEU A 25 -0.44 -8.09 4.15
CA LEU A 25 0.26 -9.08 3.32
C LEU A 25 0.03 -10.50 3.81
N TYR A 26 0.11 -10.72 5.12
CA TYR A 26 -0.19 -12.01 5.73
C TYR A 26 -1.63 -12.47 5.44
N ALA A 27 -2.60 -11.59 5.68
CA ALA A 27 -4.01 -11.92 5.46
C ALA A 27 -4.33 -12.24 4.00
N LEU A 28 -3.74 -11.51 3.06
CA LEU A 28 -4.02 -11.70 1.63
C LEU A 28 -3.28 -12.89 1.02
N ALA A 29 -2.08 -13.17 1.48
CA ALA A 29 -1.18 -14.10 0.82
C ALA A 29 -0.97 -15.42 1.58
N VAL A 30 -1.00 -15.38 2.91
CA VAL A 30 -0.71 -16.55 3.75
C VAL A 30 -2.00 -17.17 4.29
N GLN A 31 -2.92 -16.36 4.77
CA GLN A 31 -4.16 -16.81 5.37
C GLN A 31 -5.38 -16.13 4.73
N PRO A 32 -5.61 -16.31 3.42
CA PRO A 32 -6.79 -15.75 2.78
C PRO A 32 -8.05 -16.31 3.42
N GLY A 33 -9.06 -15.46 3.59
CA GLY A 33 -10.35 -15.87 4.16
C GLY A 33 -11.01 -16.99 3.36
N ALA A 34 -12.03 -17.63 3.95
CA ALA A 34 -12.66 -18.86 3.45
C ALA A 34 -13.21 -18.79 2.00
N ALA A 35 -13.38 -17.61 1.44
CA ALA A 35 -13.86 -17.40 0.06
C ALA A 35 -12.79 -16.83 -0.88
N GLY A 36 -11.57 -16.59 -0.39
CA GLY A 36 -10.53 -15.86 -1.12
C GLY A 36 -9.45 -16.75 -1.71
N GLN A 37 -9.07 -16.43 -2.94
CA GLN A 37 -7.82 -16.91 -3.53
C GLN A 37 -6.69 -16.06 -2.97
N ALA A 38 -5.55 -16.69 -2.58
CA ALA A 38 -4.39 -15.98 -2.10
C ALA A 38 -3.90 -14.94 -3.13
N PHE A 39 -3.61 -13.73 -2.69
CA PHE A 39 -2.98 -12.71 -3.52
C PHE A 39 -1.51 -12.61 -3.15
N LEU A 40 -0.64 -12.97 -4.09
CA LEU A 40 0.82 -12.95 -3.93
C LEU A 40 1.39 -11.75 -4.70
N PRO A 41 1.62 -10.61 -4.05
CA PRO A 41 2.15 -9.43 -4.74
C PRO A 41 3.58 -9.65 -5.24
N THR A 42 3.92 -9.04 -6.36
CA THR A 42 5.30 -8.93 -6.84
C THR A 42 5.96 -7.65 -6.36
N GLU A 43 5.16 -6.66 -5.99
CA GLU A 43 5.62 -5.40 -5.42
C GLU A 43 4.59 -4.81 -4.47
N ILE A 44 5.07 -4.03 -3.50
CA ILE A 44 4.26 -3.37 -2.49
C ILE A 44 4.54 -1.87 -2.55
N HIS A 45 3.50 -1.07 -2.63
CA HIS A 45 3.55 0.38 -2.56
C HIS A 45 2.84 0.86 -1.30
N LEU A 46 3.47 1.79 -0.61
CA LEU A 46 2.94 2.40 0.60
C LEU A 46 2.79 3.90 0.38
N ILE A 47 1.60 4.45 0.63
CA ILE A 47 1.38 5.89 0.68
C ILE A 47 1.18 6.35 2.12
N THR A 48 1.91 7.38 2.53
CA THR A 48 1.95 7.82 3.92
C THR A 48 2.47 9.25 4.06
N THR A 49 2.48 9.76 5.27
CA THR A 49 3.12 11.03 5.65
C THR A 49 4.63 10.86 5.88
N ALA A 50 5.35 11.95 6.07
CA ALA A 50 6.78 11.91 6.40
C ALA A 50 7.05 11.12 7.68
N GLU A 51 6.25 11.31 8.71
CA GLU A 51 6.39 10.56 9.97
C GLU A 51 6.04 9.07 9.77
N GLY A 52 4.98 8.78 9.02
CA GLY A 52 4.63 7.40 8.66
C GLY A 52 5.73 6.71 7.86
N ALA A 53 6.37 7.40 6.94
CA ALA A 53 7.50 6.87 6.17
C ALA A 53 8.70 6.55 7.08
N ARG A 54 9.03 7.44 8.01
CA ARG A 54 10.10 7.21 8.98
C ARG A 54 9.83 5.96 9.81
N LEU A 55 8.61 5.81 10.32
CA LEU A 55 8.21 4.64 11.10
C LEU A 55 8.22 3.35 10.26
N ALA A 56 7.75 3.42 9.02
CA ALA A 56 7.75 2.27 8.12
C ALA A 56 9.19 1.79 7.80
N ARG A 57 10.11 2.70 7.53
CA ARG A 57 11.52 2.37 7.31
C ARG A 57 12.12 1.65 8.51
N THR A 58 11.87 2.16 9.71
CA THR A 58 12.42 1.60 10.95
C THR A 58 11.78 0.24 11.28
N ALA A 59 10.46 0.14 11.22
CA ALA A 59 9.75 -1.05 11.67
C ALA A 59 9.73 -2.18 10.64
N LEU A 60 9.65 -1.84 9.34
CA LEU A 60 9.45 -2.84 8.29
C LEU A 60 10.75 -3.17 7.54
N LEU A 61 11.54 -2.16 7.18
CA LEU A 61 12.64 -2.28 6.23
C LEU A 61 14.03 -2.27 6.89
N HIS A 62 14.11 -2.15 8.21
CA HIS A 62 15.41 -2.18 8.88
C HIS A 62 16.13 -3.49 8.56
N PRO A 63 17.42 -3.47 8.15
CA PRO A 63 18.15 -4.69 7.78
C PRO A 63 18.20 -5.72 8.91
N ASP A 64 18.30 -5.25 10.17
CA ASP A 64 18.35 -6.09 11.34
C ASP A 64 16.95 -6.17 11.99
N GLY A 65 16.15 -7.14 11.58
CA GLY A 65 14.89 -7.47 12.24
C GLY A 65 13.69 -6.67 11.80
N GLY A 66 13.73 -5.99 10.64
CA GLY A 66 12.55 -5.36 10.06
C GLY A 66 11.43 -6.38 9.84
N GLN A 67 10.20 -6.01 10.21
CA GLN A 67 9.06 -6.94 10.21
C GLN A 67 8.73 -7.50 8.83
N PHE A 68 8.95 -6.72 7.76
CA PHE A 68 8.77 -7.20 6.40
C PHE A 68 9.75 -8.34 6.06
N HIS A 69 11.03 -8.17 6.39
CA HIS A 69 12.04 -9.20 6.16
C HIS A 69 11.80 -10.46 7.02
N ALA A 70 11.35 -10.27 8.26
CA ALA A 70 11.01 -11.39 9.14
C ALA A 70 9.80 -12.18 8.60
N LEU A 71 8.79 -11.48 8.06
CA LEU A 71 7.63 -12.13 7.45
C LEU A 71 8.04 -12.99 6.25
N LEU A 72 8.88 -12.47 5.35
CA LEU A 72 9.37 -13.25 4.21
C LEU A 72 10.19 -14.47 4.62
N ALA A 73 11.00 -14.33 5.67
CA ALA A 73 11.80 -15.45 6.19
C ALA A 73 10.91 -16.55 6.77
N ASN A 74 9.82 -16.19 7.45
CA ASN A 74 8.90 -17.15 8.07
C ASN A 74 7.92 -17.79 7.07
N TYR A 75 7.66 -17.12 5.94
CA TYR A 75 6.69 -17.56 4.94
C TYR A 75 7.29 -17.56 3.53
N PRO A 76 8.12 -18.56 3.19
CA PRO A 76 8.82 -18.62 1.89
C PRO A 76 7.91 -18.60 0.67
N GLN A 77 6.64 -18.99 0.83
CA GLN A 77 5.64 -18.94 -0.24
C GLN A 77 5.33 -17.51 -0.71
N LEU A 78 5.67 -16.50 0.08
CA LEU A 78 5.53 -15.09 -0.32
C LEU A 78 6.49 -14.69 -1.43
N GLY A 79 7.56 -15.46 -1.64
CA GLY A 79 8.61 -15.12 -2.59
C GLY A 79 9.40 -13.88 -2.13
N HIS A 80 9.73 -13.03 -3.10
CA HIS A 80 10.52 -11.82 -2.86
C HIS A 80 9.85 -10.59 -3.49
N PRO A 81 8.68 -10.17 -2.98
CA PRO A 81 8.05 -8.95 -3.48
C PRO A 81 8.96 -7.75 -3.23
N VAL A 82 9.02 -6.85 -4.21
CA VAL A 82 9.82 -5.62 -4.09
C VAL A 82 9.11 -4.64 -3.16
N PHE A 83 9.77 -4.30 -2.06
CA PHE A 83 9.33 -3.26 -1.14
C PHE A 83 10.57 -2.63 -0.52
N ASP A 84 10.92 -1.46 -1.00
CA ASP A 84 12.06 -0.68 -0.55
C ASP A 84 11.67 0.80 -0.38
N ASP A 85 12.65 1.66 -0.11
CA ASP A 85 12.42 3.08 0.11
C ASP A 85 11.78 3.78 -1.12
N ALA A 86 12.08 3.33 -2.32
CA ALA A 86 11.49 3.88 -3.54
C ALA A 86 9.99 3.58 -3.68
N HIS A 87 9.48 2.60 -2.94
CA HIS A 87 8.07 2.21 -2.91
C HIS A 87 7.29 2.87 -1.78
N ILE A 88 7.93 3.70 -0.96
CA ILE A 88 7.28 4.50 0.07
C ILE A 88 7.01 5.90 -0.49
N HIS A 89 5.75 6.18 -0.77
CA HIS A 89 5.29 7.44 -1.35
C HIS A 89 4.84 8.39 -0.25
N GLN A 90 5.60 9.47 -0.06
CA GLN A 90 5.25 10.48 0.92
C GLN A 90 4.32 11.52 0.30
N ILE A 91 3.32 11.96 1.08
CA ILE A 91 2.44 13.05 0.70
C ILE A 91 3.17 14.38 0.89
N HIS A 92 3.13 15.23 -0.12
CA HIS A 92 3.79 16.55 -0.13
C HIS A 92 2.74 17.66 -0.16
N ASN A 93 3.12 18.83 0.40
CA ASN A 93 2.31 20.04 0.29
C ASN A 93 2.48 20.69 -1.10
N ALA A 94 1.77 21.81 -1.32
CA ALA A 94 1.83 22.57 -2.57
C ALA A 94 3.24 23.10 -2.90
N GLN A 95 4.11 23.26 -1.91
CA GLN A 95 5.50 23.71 -2.07
C GLN A 95 6.48 22.54 -2.29
N GLY A 96 5.98 21.31 -2.39
CA GLY A 96 6.81 20.12 -2.61
C GLY A 96 7.49 19.59 -1.34
N GLN A 97 7.10 20.06 -0.16
CA GLN A 97 7.66 19.60 1.11
C GLN A 97 6.86 18.41 1.65
N PRO A 98 7.51 17.36 2.19
CA PRO A 98 6.81 16.23 2.81
C PRO A 98 5.95 16.71 3.98
N LEU A 99 4.69 16.26 4.02
CA LEU A 99 3.80 16.55 5.13
C LEU A 99 4.11 15.64 6.31
N PRO A 100 4.38 16.21 7.51
CA PRO A 100 4.60 15.41 8.71
C PRO A 100 3.37 14.57 9.09
N ASP A 101 2.19 15.15 8.96
CA ASP A 101 0.89 14.55 9.28
C ASP A 101 -0.21 15.24 8.45
N ILE A 102 -1.44 14.72 8.52
CA ILE A 102 -2.62 15.28 7.84
C ILE A 102 -3.58 15.78 8.91
N ARG A 103 -3.70 17.11 9.06
CA ARG A 103 -4.49 17.74 10.13
C ARG A 103 -5.46 18.81 9.63
N THR A 104 -5.20 19.39 8.46
CA THR A 104 -6.00 20.50 7.92
C THR A 104 -6.73 20.07 6.64
N PRO A 105 -7.77 20.81 6.23
CA PRO A 105 -8.44 20.57 4.94
C PRO A 105 -7.47 20.64 3.75
N GLU A 106 -6.51 21.55 3.76
CA GLU A 106 -5.50 21.70 2.71
C GLU A 106 -4.57 20.48 2.65
N GLU A 107 -4.14 19.97 3.79
CA GLU A 107 -3.33 18.76 3.88
C GLU A 107 -4.12 17.52 3.42
N ASN A 108 -5.41 17.45 3.73
CA ASN A 108 -6.29 16.40 3.21
C ASN A 108 -6.43 16.50 1.69
N ALA A 109 -6.51 17.69 1.12
CA ALA A 109 -6.53 17.87 -0.34
C ALA A 109 -5.22 17.38 -0.97
N CYS A 110 -4.08 17.66 -0.36
CA CYS A 110 -2.78 17.13 -0.80
C CYS A 110 -2.75 15.59 -0.76
N ALA A 111 -3.29 14.99 0.28
CA ALA A 111 -3.40 13.54 0.40
C ALA A 111 -4.31 12.95 -0.70
N ALA A 112 -5.45 13.57 -0.96
CA ALA A 112 -6.37 13.16 -2.02
C ALA A 112 -5.70 13.21 -3.39
N ASP A 113 -4.98 14.27 -3.70
CA ASP A 113 -4.28 14.44 -4.96
C ASP A 113 -3.16 13.41 -5.13
N ALA A 114 -2.37 13.18 -4.08
CA ALA A 114 -1.29 12.19 -4.09
C ALA A 114 -1.83 10.77 -4.30
N ILE A 115 -2.89 10.39 -3.61
CA ILE A 115 -3.54 9.08 -3.74
C ILE A 115 -4.12 8.91 -5.14
N THR A 116 -4.82 9.91 -5.66
CA THR A 116 -5.42 9.85 -6.99
C THR A 116 -4.35 9.72 -8.08
N THR A 117 -3.28 10.50 -7.98
CA THR A 117 -2.16 10.44 -8.93
C THR A 117 -1.47 9.07 -8.90
N LEU A 118 -1.18 8.55 -7.72
CA LEU A 118 -0.54 7.23 -7.58
C LEU A 118 -1.46 6.12 -8.11
N MET A 119 -2.75 6.17 -7.80
CA MET A 119 -3.73 5.20 -8.31
C MET A 119 -3.76 5.19 -9.85
N ALA A 120 -3.81 6.37 -10.47
CA ALA A 120 -3.79 6.49 -11.92
C ALA A 120 -2.51 5.91 -12.52
N GLN A 121 -1.36 6.15 -11.90
CA GLN A 121 -0.07 5.60 -12.35
C GLN A 121 -0.02 4.07 -12.24
N LEU A 122 -0.42 3.52 -11.11
CA LEU A 122 -0.38 2.07 -10.87
C LEU A 122 -1.38 1.28 -11.72
N THR A 123 -2.48 1.90 -12.11
CA THR A 123 -3.50 1.28 -12.97
C THR A 123 -3.25 1.48 -14.47
N HIS A 124 -2.22 2.23 -14.85
CA HIS A 124 -1.92 2.50 -16.26
C HIS A 124 -1.39 1.26 -17.01
N ASP A 125 -0.66 0.39 -16.33
CA ASP A 125 -0.08 -0.82 -16.93
C ASP A 125 -1.12 -1.93 -17.07
N PRO A 126 -1.49 -2.34 -18.32
CA PRO A 126 -2.47 -3.41 -18.51
C PRO A 126 -1.96 -4.78 -18.05
N GLN A 127 -0.64 -4.97 -17.88
CA GLN A 127 -0.05 -6.20 -17.39
C GLN A 127 -0.05 -6.31 -15.86
N ALA A 128 -0.47 -5.25 -15.18
CA ALA A 128 -0.55 -5.23 -13.73
C ALA A 128 -1.97 -5.51 -13.23
N ALA A 129 -2.07 -6.21 -12.10
CA ALA A 129 -3.25 -6.26 -11.26
C ALA A 129 -2.96 -5.52 -9.95
N LEU A 130 -3.88 -4.67 -9.52
CA LEU A 130 -3.74 -3.87 -8.32
C LEU A 130 -4.68 -4.37 -7.23
N HIS A 131 -4.14 -4.61 -6.04
CA HIS A 131 -4.93 -4.85 -4.84
C HIS A 131 -4.74 -3.68 -3.89
N VAL A 132 -5.81 -2.98 -3.57
CA VAL A 132 -5.80 -1.83 -2.67
C VAL A 132 -6.32 -2.26 -1.31
N SER A 133 -5.54 -2.02 -0.25
CA SER A 133 -5.98 -2.19 1.13
C SER A 133 -6.33 -0.85 1.76
N ILE A 134 -7.54 -0.75 2.30
CA ILE A 134 -8.02 0.43 3.04
C ILE A 134 -7.96 0.23 4.57
N ALA A 135 -7.22 -0.77 5.03
CA ALA A 135 -7.15 -1.13 6.45
C ALA A 135 -6.34 -0.14 7.29
N GLY A 136 -5.37 0.56 6.70
CA GLY A 136 -4.46 1.45 7.40
C GLY A 136 -4.63 2.93 7.04
N GLY A 137 -3.87 3.77 7.74
CA GLY A 137 -3.88 5.21 7.56
C GLY A 137 -5.01 5.92 8.30
N ARG A 138 -5.10 7.23 8.10
CA ARG A 138 -6.24 8.00 8.59
C ARG A 138 -7.51 7.63 7.82
N LYS A 139 -8.65 7.80 8.45
CA LYS A 139 -9.97 7.50 7.85
C LYS A 139 -10.18 8.19 6.50
N THR A 140 -9.71 9.44 6.38
CA THR A 140 -9.79 10.20 5.12
C THR A 140 -8.94 9.57 4.01
N MET A 141 -7.80 8.98 4.33
CA MET A 141 -6.98 8.26 3.34
C MET A 141 -7.70 7.03 2.80
N GLY A 142 -8.37 6.28 3.66
CA GLY A 142 -9.21 5.14 3.24
C GLY A 142 -10.34 5.58 2.30
N PHE A 143 -10.98 6.70 2.61
CA PHE A 143 -12.00 7.28 1.73
C PHE A 143 -11.42 7.65 0.34
N TYR A 144 -10.29 8.34 0.31
CA TYR A 144 -9.65 8.73 -0.95
C TYR A 144 -9.15 7.54 -1.76
N LEU A 145 -8.61 6.51 -1.09
CA LEU A 145 -8.23 5.26 -1.77
C LEU A 145 -9.44 4.59 -2.44
N GLY A 146 -10.55 4.46 -1.72
CA GLY A 146 -11.79 3.88 -2.26
C GLY A 146 -12.37 4.72 -3.39
N TYR A 147 -12.37 6.05 -3.25
CA TYR A 147 -12.85 6.96 -4.29
C TYR A 147 -11.97 6.89 -5.56
N ALA A 148 -10.65 6.97 -5.41
CA ALA A 148 -9.74 6.85 -6.54
C ALA A 148 -9.81 5.46 -7.20
N PHE A 149 -9.96 4.40 -6.39
CA PHE A 149 -10.19 3.05 -6.90
C PHE A 149 -11.44 2.99 -7.79
N SER A 150 -12.54 3.61 -7.37
CA SER A 150 -13.77 3.64 -8.16
C SER A 150 -13.61 4.36 -9.50
N LEU A 151 -12.67 5.30 -9.62
CA LEU A 151 -12.39 6.04 -10.85
C LEU A 151 -11.47 5.28 -11.82
N PHE A 152 -10.49 4.54 -11.31
CA PHE A 152 -9.40 3.99 -12.11
C PHE A 152 -9.33 2.46 -12.14
N ALA A 153 -10.06 1.76 -11.27
CA ALA A 153 -9.99 0.31 -11.18
C ALA A 153 -10.46 -0.37 -12.46
N ARG A 154 -9.77 -1.46 -12.77
CA ARG A 154 -10.04 -2.31 -13.93
C ARG A 154 -10.62 -3.64 -13.42
N PRO A 155 -11.18 -4.49 -14.31
CA PRO A 155 -11.79 -5.76 -13.90
C PRO A 155 -10.87 -6.69 -13.08
N GLN A 156 -9.55 -6.60 -13.27
CA GLN A 156 -8.57 -7.38 -12.55
C GLN A 156 -8.19 -6.80 -11.17
N ASP A 157 -8.60 -5.56 -10.87
CA ASP A 157 -8.22 -4.87 -9.65
C ASP A 157 -9.19 -5.18 -8.51
N GLU A 158 -8.67 -5.22 -7.28
CA GLU A 158 -9.44 -5.57 -6.09
C GLU A 158 -9.21 -4.53 -4.98
N LEU A 159 -10.21 -4.38 -4.11
CA LEU A 159 -10.11 -3.53 -2.92
C LEU A 159 -10.59 -4.32 -1.72
N SER A 160 -9.84 -4.26 -0.61
CA SER A 160 -10.20 -4.94 0.63
C SER A 160 -9.93 -4.10 1.87
N HIS A 161 -10.58 -4.47 2.93
CA HIS A 161 -10.26 -4.11 4.30
C HIS A 161 -9.95 -5.41 5.05
N VAL A 162 -8.79 -5.47 5.68
CA VAL A 162 -8.32 -6.66 6.40
C VAL A 162 -8.44 -6.44 7.91
#